data_c27de31e3d13ff1e2ddaa55b52b2ae8a
#
_entry.id   c27de31e3d13ff1e2ddaa55b52b2ae8a
#
_cell.length_a   1.000
_cell.length_b   1.000
_cell.length_c   1.000
_cell.angle_alpha   90.00
_cell.angle_beta   90.00
_cell.angle_gamma   90.00
#
_symmetry.space_group_name_H-M   'P 1'
#
loop_
_entity.id
_entity.type
_entity.pdbx_description
1 polymer ?
#
loop_
_entity_poly.entity_id
_entity_poly.type
_entity_poly.pdbx_seq_one_letter_code
_entity_poly.pdbx_strand_id
1 'polypeptide(L)'
;MSLETALARLDAECTAQILPDGGHVSRSPSRNLRALVHLLTLRDLFRRAGHPEPDFFEKWVSRMGAMVAFFRAGDGALSPFNDSDEARPEVVEAALAHLSAPPRRFTFAPKSGFQKLEKNSLRLILDCGEAPERPFSDFAHAGALGFELSDGPSRLVTSCGYSAEVNVDWQAAVRRTGAHSTLILAGRDSSTFSLNDESRLLSAHGPEGISAKRLEEG
;
A
#
# COMPACT_ATOMS: atom_id res chain seq x y z
N MET A 1 -3.06 -11.23 -29.97
CA MET A 1 -3.88 -10.24 -29.23
C MET A 1 -3.56 -8.88 -29.80
N SER A 2 -4.56 -8.08 -30.23
CA SER A 2 -4.34 -6.71 -30.71
C SER A 2 -3.93 -5.78 -29.59
N LEU A 3 -3.30 -4.63 -29.91
CA LEU A 3 -2.96 -3.60 -28.93
C LEU A 3 -4.23 -3.08 -28.23
N GLU A 4 -5.28 -2.82 -28.97
CA GLU A 4 -6.57 -2.38 -28.43
C GLU A 4 -7.13 -3.35 -27.38
N THR A 5 -7.13 -4.67 -27.69
CA THR A 5 -7.54 -5.68 -26.73
C THR A 5 -6.66 -5.70 -25.48
N ALA A 6 -5.34 -5.53 -25.63
CA ALA A 6 -4.42 -5.48 -24.50
C ALA A 6 -4.68 -4.27 -23.61
N LEU A 7 -4.92 -3.09 -24.19
CA LEU A 7 -5.23 -1.86 -23.46
C LEU A 7 -6.57 -1.94 -22.73
N ALA A 8 -7.60 -2.47 -23.37
CA ALA A 8 -8.89 -2.68 -22.71
C ALA A 8 -8.78 -3.62 -21.48
N ARG A 9 -7.96 -4.68 -21.60
CA ARG A 9 -7.68 -5.58 -20.46
C ARG A 9 -6.89 -4.86 -19.36
N LEU A 10 -5.90 -4.04 -19.72
CA LEU A 10 -5.13 -3.28 -18.74
C LEU A 10 -6.01 -2.30 -17.96
N ASP A 11 -6.90 -1.56 -18.61
CA ASP A 11 -7.84 -0.65 -17.93
C ASP A 11 -8.82 -1.41 -17.03
N ALA A 12 -9.30 -2.57 -17.47
CA ALA A 12 -10.13 -3.44 -16.64
C ALA A 12 -9.39 -3.92 -15.38
N GLU A 13 -8.13 -4.34 -15.51
CA GLU A 13 -7.28 -4.72 -14.38
C GLU A 13 -6.99 -3.55 -13.45
N CYS A 14 -6.69 -2.37 -13.99
CA CYS A 14 -6.54 -1.15 -13.19
C CYS A 14 -7.85 -0.83 -12.42
N THR A 15 -9.00 -1.00 -13.05
CA THR A 15 -10.30 -0.79 -12.41
C THR A 15 -10.56 -1.78 -11.28
N ALA A 16 -10.13 -3.02 -11.44
CA ALA A 16 -10.29 -4.08 -10.44
C ALA A 16 -9.31 -3.96 -9.28
N GLN A 17 -8.09 -3.46 -9.53
CA GLN A 17 -7.00 -3.51 -8.55
C GLN A 17 -6.69 -2.15 -7.90
N ILE A 18 -7.16 -1.03 -8.43
CA ILE A 18 -6.90 0.31 -7.90
C ILE A 18 -8.18 0.90 -7.33
N LEU A 19 -8.17 1.11 -6.02
CA LEU A 19 -9.30 1.69 -5.29
C LEU A 19 -9.52 3.16 -5.67
N PRO A 20 -10.73 3.72 -5.44
CA PRO A 20 -11.06 5.10 -5.80
C PRO A 20 -10.13 6.16 -5.20
N ASP A 21 -9.52 5.91 -4.04
CA ASP A 21 -8.53 6.78 -3.39
C ASP A 21 -7.08 6.56 -3.89
N GLY A 22 -6.88 5.63 -4.82
CA GLY A 22 -5.60 5.36 -5.47
C GLY A 22 -4.78 4.25 -4.84
N GLY A 23 -5.28 3.62 -3.78
CA GLY A 23 -4.63 2.47 -3.15
C GLY A 23 -4.80 1.19 -3.95
N HIS A 24 -3.81 0.31 -3.89
CA HIS A 24 -3.94 -1.04 -4.43
C HIS A 24 -4.83 -1.88 -3.50
N VAL A 25 -5.69 -2.74 -4.05
CA VAL A 25 -6.62 -3.59 -3.28
C VAL A 25 -5.95 -4.51 -2.26
N SER A 26 -4.67 -4.84 -2.43
CA SER A 26 -3.89 -5.58 -1.43
C SER A 26 -3.55 -4.76 -0.18
N ARG A 27 -3.79 -3.46 -0.20
CA ARG A 27 -3.45 -2.51 0.86
C ARG A 27 -1.94 -2.48 1.21
N SER A 28 -1.09 -2.87 0.24
CA SER A 28 0.36 -2.89 0.35
C SER A 28 0.97 -1.67 -0.35
N PRO A 29 1.70 -0.80 0.37
CA PRO A 29 2.42 0.33 -0.21
C PRO A 29 3.41 -0.07 -1.31
N SER A 30 4.16 -1.16 -1.14
CA SER A 30 5.12 -1.64 -2.15
C SER A 30 4.43 -2.13 -3.42
N ARG A 31 3.28 -2.80 -3.30
CA ARG A 31 2.50 -3.20 -4.49
C ARG A 31 1.92 -2.01 -5.20
N ASN A 32 1.48 -1.01 -4.44
CA ASN A 32 1.01 0.25 -5.02
C ASN A 32 2.12 0.95 -5.80
N LEU A 33 3.32 1.06 -5.22
CA LEU A 33 4.49 1.63 -5.91
C LEU A 33 4.86 0.82 -7.15
N ARG A 34 4.91 -0.51 -7.05
CA ARG A 34 5.26 -1.40 -8.18
C ARG A 34 4.28 -1.24 -9.34
N ALA A 35 2.98 -1.23 -9.07
CA ALA A 35 1.97 -1.02 -10.10
C ALA A 35 2.08 0.37 -10.73
N LEU A 36 2.33 1.42 -9.94
CA LEU A 36 2.62 2.76 -10.46
C LEU A 36 3.83 2.75 -11.40
N VAL A 37 4.94 2.13 -10.99
CA VAL A 37 6.16 2.04 -11.82
C VAL A 37 5.89 1.31 -13.13
N HIS A 38 5.09 0.23 -13.12
CA HIS A 38 4.71 -0.46 -14.35
C HIS A 38 3.91 0.44 -15.30
N LEU A 39 2.94 1.20 -14.78
CA LEU A 39 2.18 2.15 -15.61
C LEU A 39 3.06 3.28 -16.17
N LEU A 40 3.95 3.83 -15.34
CA LEU A 40 4.92 4.84 -15.79
C LEU A 40 5.84 4.30 -16.89
N THR A 41 6.33 3.06 -16.74
CA THR A 41 7.17 2.40 -17.74
C THR A 41 6.40 2.20 -19.05
N LEU A 42 5.16 1.73 -18.98
CA LEU A 42 4.32 1.58 -20.19
C LEU A 42 4.08 2.94 -20.85
N ARG A 43 3.78 3.99 -20.09
CA ARG A 43 3.62 5.34 -20.59
C ARG A 43 4.86 5.83 -21.35
N ASP A 44 6.04 5.60 -20.77
CA ASP A 44 7.30 5.96 -21.42
C ASP A 44 7.53 5.18 -22.73
N LEU A 45 7.18 3.89 -22.76
CA LEU A 45 7.23 3.09 -23.98
C LEU A 45 6.31 3.62 -25.10
N PHE A 46 5.09 4.03 -24.75
CA PHE A 46 4.17 4.66 -25.71
C PHE A 46 4.77 5.93 -26.32
N ARG A 47 5.33 6.80 -25.46
CA ARG A 47 5.99 8.05 -25.91
C ARG A 47 7.16 7.76 -26.85
N ARG A 48 8.04 6.83 -26.49
CA ARG A 48 9.21 6.45 -27.31
C ARG A 48 8.83 5.79 -28.62
N ALA A 49 7.75 5.06 -28.65
CA ALA A 49 7.22 4.43 -29.86
C ALA A 49 6.43 5.41 -30.76
N GLY A 50 6.24 6.68 -30.34
CA GLY A 50 5.46 7.66 -31.06
C GLY A 50 3.96 7.35 -31.09
N HIS A 51 3.48 6.53 -30.17
CA HIS A 51 2.06 6.23 -30.02
C HIS A 51 1.39 7.18 -29.02
N PRO A 52 0.12 7.56 -29.26
CA PRO A 52 -0.64 8.34 -28.29
C PRO A 52 -0.82 7.54 -26.99
N GLU A 53 -0.71 8.25 -25.86
CA GLU A 53 -1.00 7.65 -24.55
C GLU A 53 -2.49 7.32 -24.46
N PRO A 54 -2.87 6.12 -23.94
CA PRO A 54 -4.27 5.83 -23.67
C PRO A 54 -4.87 6.77 -22.63
N ASP A 55 -6.09 7.23 -22.85
CA ASP A 55 -6.76 8.26 -22.02
C ASP A 55 -6.85 7.89 -20.53
N PHE A 56 -6.91 6.59 -20.22
CA PHE A 56 -7.02 6.12 -18.84
C PHE A 56 -5.70 6.18 -18.06
N PHE A 57 -4.53 6.31 -18.70
CA PHE A 57 -3.24 6.28 -18.01
C PHE A 57 -3.12 7.39 -16.97
N GLU A 58 -3.41 8.63 -17.33
CA GLU A 58 -3.28 9.76 -16.41
C GLU A 58 -4.18 9.60 -15.17
N LYS A 59 -5.39 9.09 -15.36
CA LYS A 59 -6.32 8.80 -14.26
C LYS A 59 -5.69 7.85 -13.23
N TRP A 60 -5.11 6.74 -13.68
CA TRP A 60 -4.56 5.73 -12.77
C TRP A 60 -3.21 6.16 -12.21
N VAL A 61 -2.33 6.72 -13.03
CA VAL A 61 -1.01 7.22 -12.60
C VAL A 61 -1.14 8.31 -11.54
N SER A 62 -2.01 9.30 -11.75
CA SER A 62 -2.19 10.39 -10.78
C SER A 62 -2.78 9.92 -9.45
N ARG A 63 -3.77 9.00 -9.47
CA ARG A 63 -4.36 8.43 -8.26
C ARG A 63 -3.34 7.61 -7.47
N MET A 64 -2.65 6.70 -8.13
CA MET A 64 -1.63 5.86 -7.49
C MET A 64 -0.45 6.67 -6.99
N GLY A 65 0.00 7.68 -7.75
CA GLY A 65 1.04 8.59 -7.33
C GLY A 65 0.68 9.36 -6.05
N ALA A 66 -0.57 9.81 -5.95
CA ALA A 66 -1.07 10.45 -4.73
C ALA A 66 -1.06 9.50 -3.52
N MET A 67 -1.39 8.23 -3.73
CA MET A 67 -1.36 7.22 -2.66
C MET A 67 0.07 6.79 -2.29
N VAL A 68 1.00 6.69 -3.25
CA VAL A 68 2.43 6.50 -2.95
C VAL A 68 2.96 7.65 -2.10
N ALA A 69 2.64 8.90 -2.44
CA ALA A 69 3.01 10.07 -1.64
C ALA A 69 2.35 10.07 -0.24
N PHE A 70 1.14 9.51 -0.12
CA PHE A 70 0.48 9.32 1.16
C PHE A 70 1.28 8.38 2.07
N PHE A 71 1.79 7.26 1.54
CA PHE A 71 2.53 6.26 2.33
C PHE A 71 3.99 6.65 2.65
N ARG A 72 4.48 7.79 2.18
CA ARG A 72 5.84 8.21 2.52
C ARG A 72 5.98 8.50 4.01
N ALA A 73 6.91 7.82 4.64
CA ALA A 73 7.39 8.12 5.99
C ALA A 73 8.22 9.42 6.00
N GLY A 74 8.68 9.83 7.16
CA GLY A 74 9.43 11.05 7.31
C GLY A 74 10.79 11.07 6.60
N ASP A 75 11.42 9.91 6.46
CA ASP A 75 12.68 9.69 5.74
C ASP A 75 12.52 9.60 4.21
N GLY A 76 11.27 9.64 3.73
CA GLY A 76 10.96 9.54 2.31
C GLY A 76 10.76 8.13 1.78
N ALA A 77 11.08 7.09 2.55
CA ALA A 77 10.77 5.70 2.23
C ALA A 77 9.28 5.38 2.43
N LEU A 78 8.82 4.19 2.07
CA LEU A 78 7.44 3.77 2.33
C LEU A 78 7.25 3.28 3.76
N SER A 79 6.05 3.47 4.28
CA SER A 79 5.59 2.84 5.52
C SER A 79 5.29 1.37 5.27
N PRO A 80 5.83 0.43 6.08
CA PRO A 80 5.79 -1.00 5.80
C PRO A 80 4.51 -1.68 6.30
N PHE A 81 3.37 -1.38 5.67
CA PHE A 81 2.10 -2.06 5.93
C PHE A 81 1.94 -3.32 5.08
N ASN A 82 1.33 -4.36 5.63
CA ASN A 82 1.12 -5.66 5.01
C ASN A 82 2.44 -6.27 4.47
N ASP A 83 2.44 -6.83 3.25
CA ASP A 83 3.64 -7.38 2.61
C ASP A 83 4.58 -6.31 2.01
N SER A 84 4.55 -5.11 2.56
CA SER A 84 5.41 -4.02 2.10
C SER A 84 6.79 -4.06 2.74
N ASP A 85 7.81 -3.90 1.92
CA ASP A 85 9.11 -3.43 2.34
C ASP A 85 9.10 -1.89 2.43
N GLU A 86 10.18 -1.32 2.94
CA GLU A 86 10.29 0.13 3.08
C GLU A 86 10.47 0.85 1.74
N ALA A 87 10.86 0.19 0.69
CA ALA A 87 11.37 0.74 -0.56
C ALA A 87 12.35 1.91 -0.34
N ARG A 88 13.42 1.97 -1.05
CA ARG A 88 14.42 3.04 -0.88
C ARG A 88 13.82 4.41 -1.26
N PRO A 89 14.10 5.48 -0.47
CA PRO A 89 13.56 6.83 -0.74
C PRO A 89 13.78 7.30 -2.18
N GLU A 90 14.94 6.98 -2.76
CA GLU A 90 15.30 7.38 -4.13
C GLU A 90 14.38 6.72 -5.18
N VAL A 91 13.93 5.48 -4.95
CA VAL A 91 12.99 4.79 -5.84
C VAL A 91 11.61 5.42 -5.76
N VAL A 92 11.16 5.75 -4.55
CA VAL A 92 9.88 6.43 -4.32
C VAL A 92 9.90 7.82 -4.96
N GLU A 93 10.96 8.58 -4.75
CA GLU A 93 11.13 9.92 -5.31
C GLU A 93 11.20 9.89 -6.83
N ALA A 94 11.96 8.96 -7.41
CA ALA A 94 12.03 8.80 -8.86
C ALA A 94 10.66 8.48 -9.47
N ALA A 95 9.87 7.59 -8.86
CA ALA A 95 8.53 7.30 -9.32
C ALA A 95 7.62 8.54 -9.28
N LEU A 96 7.68 9.32 -8.19
CA LEU A 96 6.88 10.54 -8.03
C LEU A 96 7.33 11.67 -8.97
N ALA A 97 8.63 11.77 -9.28
CA ALA A 97 9.16 12.74 -10.23
C ALA A 97 8.71 12.50 -11.69
N HIS A 98 8.28 11.27 -12.01
CA HIS A 98 7.74 10.93 -13.33
C HIS A 98 6.23 11.22 -13.48
N LEU A 99 5.56 11.73 -12.45
CA LEU A 99 4.17 12.17 -12.57
C LEU A 99 4.07 13.43 -13.43
N SER A 100 2.97 13.58 -14.17
CA SER A 100 2.71 14.77 -15.00
C SER A 100 2.46 16.04 -14.17
N ALA A 101 2.04 15.87 -12.92
CA ALA A 101 1.80 16.95 -11.96
C ALA A 101 2.13 16.49 -10.53
N PRO A 102 2.39 17.41 -9.59
CA PRO A 102 2.60 17.07 -8.19
C PRO A 102 1.44 16.25 -7.64
N PRO A 103 1.71 15.19 -6.85
CA PRO A 103 0.66 14.33 -6.33
C PRO A 103 -0.29 15.11 -5.40
N ARG A 104 -1.60 14.86 -5.55
CA ARG A 104 -2.61 15.43 -4.66
C ARG A 104 -2.36 15.01 -3.23
N ARG A 105 -2.34 15.96 -2.31
CA ARG A 105 -2.25 15.67 -0.87
C ARG A 105 -3.62 15.38 -0.30
N PHE A 106 -3.70 14.37 0.53
CA PHE A 106 -4.88 14.03 1.32
C PHE A 106 -4.44 13.28 2.59
N THR A 107 -5.32 13.23 3.57
CA THR A 107 -5.00 12.67 4.90
C THR A 107 -5.94 11.54 5.30
N PHE A 108 -6.95 11.24 4.49
CA PHE A 108 -7.88 10.15 4.72
C PHE A 108 -8.13 9.38 3.43
N ALA A 109 -7.86 8.08 3.47
CA ALA A 109 -8.04 7.11 2.39
C ALA A 109 -9.12 6.09 2.79
N PRO A 110 -10.41 6.43 2.70
CA PRO A 110 -11.49 5.62 3.27
C PRO A 110 -11.70 4.28 2.56
N LYS A 111 -11.29 4.17 1.30
CA LYS A 111 -11.42 2.92 0.54
C LYS A 111 -10.24 1.97 0.77
N SER A 112 -9.05 2.51 0.94
CA SER A 112 -7.87 1.74 1.32
C SER A 112 -7.77 1.52 2.84
N GLY A 113 -8.57 2.22 3.65
CA GLY A 113 -8.61 2.08 5.10
C GLY A 113 -7.38 2.65 5.81
N PHE A 114 -6.86 3.80 5.36
CA PHE A 114 -5.74 4.46 6.01
C PHE A 114 -6.05 5.89 6.41
N GLN A 115 -5.52 6.31 7.54
CA GLN A 115 -5.51 7.71 7.97
C GLN A 115 -4.08 8.20 8.17
N LYS A 116 -3.88 9.48 7.88
CA LYS A 116 -2.62 10.18 8.09
C LYS A 116 -2.87 11.43 8.91
N LEU A 117 -2.07 11.63 9.94
CA LEU A 117 -2.06 12.82 10.77
C LEU A 117 -0.68 13.47 10.65
N GLU A 118 -0.66 14.76 10.41
CA GLU A 118 0.57 15.55 10.30
C GLU A 118 0.45 16.80 11.16
N LYS A 119 1.45 17.05 12.01
CA LYS A 119 1.57 18.27 12.79
C LYS A 119 3.05 18.62 12.96
N ASN A 120 3.47 19.76 12.45
CA ASN A 120 4.88 20.18 12.38
C ASN A 120 5.70 19.12 11.63
N SER A 121 6.73 18.55 12.29
CA SER A 121 7.57 17.45 11.76
C SER A 121 7.00 16.06 12.02
N LEU A 122 5.99 15.94 12.90
CA LEU A 122 5.38 14.65 13.24
C LEU A 122 4.45 14.20 12.13
N ARG A 123 4.59 12.93 11.78
CA ARG A 123 3.73 12.23 10.80
C ARG A 123 3.35 10.87 11.34
N LEU A 124 2.06 10.62 11.44
CA LEU A 124 1.50 9.32 11.81
C LEU A 124 0.65 8.80 10.67
N ILE A 125 0.85 7.54 10.28
CA ILE A 125 -0.02 6.80 9.35
C ILE A 125 -0.60 5.63 10.11
N LEU A 126 -1.93 5.49 10.09
CA LEU A 126 -2.68 4.48 10.81
C LEU A 126 -3.40 3.56 9.82
N ASP A 127 -3.26 2.26 10.00
CA ASP A 127 -4.09 1.25 9.36
C ASP A 127 -5.41 1.11 10.14
N CYS A 128 -6.51 1.55 9.54
CA CYS A 128 -7.86 1.48 10.09
C CYS A 128 -8.85 0.84 9.11
N GLY A 129 -8.38 -0.06 8.27
CA GLY A 129 -9.19 -0.79 7.30
C GLY A 129 -9.30 -2.28 7.58
N GLU A 130 -10.26 -2.91 6.94
CA GLU A 130 -10.43 -4.36 6.95
C GLU A 130 -9.31 -5.05 6.15
N ALA A 131 -9.08 -6.34 6.41
CA ALA A 131 -8.17 -7.12 5.58
C ALA A 131 -8.68 -7.16 4.13
N PRO A 132 -7.77 -7.18 3.13
CA PRO A 132 -8.18 -7.27 1.74
C PRO A 132 -8.87 -8.61 1.46
N GLU A 133 -9.81 -8.61 0.51
CA GLU A 133 -10.48 -9.83 0.06
C GLU A 133 -9.54 -10.73 -0.77
N ARG A 134 -9.93 -11.99 -0.95
CA ARG A 134 -9.20 -12.90 -1.84
C ARG A 134 -9.23 -12.40 -3.29
N PRO A 135 -8.16 -12.61 -4.07
CA PRO A 135 -6.91 -13.32 -3.70
C PRO A 135 -5.87 -12.46 -2.96
N PHE A 136 -6.16 -11.19 -2.69
CA PHE A 136 -5.20 -10.24 -2.14
C PHE A 136 -4.97 -10.38 -0.63
N SER A 137 -5.86 -11.09 0.08
CA SER A 137 -5.69 -11.44 1.50
C SER A 137 -4.47 -12.35 1.76
N ASP A 138 -3.91 -12.99 0.73
CA ASP A 138 -2.70 -13.79 0.84
C ASP A 138 -1.46 -12.92 1.16
N PHE A 139 -1.57 -11.61 0.95
CA PHE A 139 -0.53 -10.62 1.24
C PHE A 139 -0.81 -9.80 2.50
N ALA A 140 -1.94 -10.05 3.16
CA ALA A 140 -2.32 -9.33 4.36
C ALA A 140 -1.58 -9.83 5.59
N HIS A 141 -1.36 -8.92 6.52
CA HIS A 141 -0.76 -9.19 7.82
C HIS A 141 -1.78 -8.95 8.94
N ALA A 142 -1.53 -9.53 10.12
CA ALA A 142 -2.34 -9.30 11.31
C ALA A 142 -1.94 -7.99 12.02
N GLY A 143 -1.97 -6.89 11.27
CA GLY A 143 -1.56 -5.56 11.70
C GLY A 143 -2.71 -4.57 11.88
N ALA A 144 -3.92 -5.03 12.24
CA ALA A 144 -5.06 -4.15 12.45
C ALA A 144 -4.75 -3.04 13.47
N LEU A 145 -5.11 -1.79 13.15
CA LEU A 145 -4.78 -0.58 13.92
C LEU A 145 -3.27 -0.34 14.09
N GLY A 146 -2.44 -1.00 13.29
CA GLY A 146 -1.02 -0.73 13.21
C GLY A 146 -0.74 0.70 12.75
N PHE A 147 0.30 1.31 13.29
CA PHE A 147 0.66 2.67 12.92
C PHE A 147 2.16 2.85 12.74
N GLU A 148 2.50 3.79 11.90
CA GLU A 148 3.86 4.24 11.65
C GLU A 148 3.97 5.70 12.12
N LEU A 149 4.97 6.01 12.94
CA LEU A 149 5.21 7.36 13.46
C LEU A 149 6.62 7.81 13.13
N SER A 150 6.74 8.99 12.54
CA SER A 150 8.03 9.65 12.30
C SER A 150 8.02 11.09 12.77
N ASP A 151 9.21 11.60 13.15
CA ASP A 151 9.48 13.00 13.44
C ASP A 151 10.61 13.48 12.49
N GLY A 152 10.27 14.36 11.57
CA GLY A 152 11.16 14.67 10.45
C GLY A 152 11.63 13.37 9.77
N PRO A 153 12.94 13.17 9.55
CA PRO A 153 13.47 11.96 8.91
C PRO A 153 13.57 10.75 9.86
N SER A 154 13.32 10.92 11.15
CA SER A 154 13.50 9.85 12.14
C SER A 154 12.22 9.04 12.28
N ARG A 155 12.32 7.71 12.12
CA ARG A 155 11.23 6.80 12.45
C ARG A 155 11.24 6.53 13.94
N LEU A 156 10.13 6.83 14.62
CA LEU A 156 9.96 6.64 16.06
C LEU A 156 9.27 5.32 16.37
N VAL A 157 8.27 4.97 15.58
CA VAL A 157 7.54 3.69 15.68
C VAL A 157 7.36 3.14 14.26
N THR A 158 7.75 1.90 14.05
CA THR A 158 7.62 1.21 12.76
C THR A 158 7.38 -0.28 12.96
N SER A 159 6.67 -0.89 12.01
CA SER A 159 6.50 -2.33 11.91
C SER A 159 7.75 -2.98 11.31
N CYS A 160 7.87 -4.32 11.45
CA CYS A 160 9.03 -5.05 10.92
C CYS A 160 9.13 -5.04 9.38
N GLY A 161 8.03 -4.71 8.69
CA GLY A 161 7.98 -4.83 7.24
C GLY A 161 8.00 -6.27 6.75
N TYR A 162 8.22 -6.46 5.46
CA TYR A 162 8.29 -7.77 4.82
C TYR A 162 9.45 -7.83 3.83
N SER A 163 10.10 -8.98 3.74
CA SER A 163 11.07 -9.28 2.70
C SER A 163 10.87 -10.69 2.16
N ALA A 164 10.85 -10.82 0.84
CA ALA A 164 10.81 -12.12 0.17
C ALA A 164 12.17 -12.86 0.21
N GLU A 165 13.25 -12.16 0.58
CA GLU A 165 14.61 -12.72 0.62
C GLU A 165 14.92 -13.48 1.91
N VAL A 166 14.08 -13.32 2.93
CA VAL A 166 14.23 -14.07 4.20
C VAL A 166 13.60 -15.45 4.10
N ASN A 167 13.98 -16.35 5.01
CA ASN A 167 13.41 -17.69 5.05
C ASN A 167 11.90 -17.68 5.37
N VAL A 168 11.22 -18.81 5.09
CA VAL A 168 9.77 -18.94 5.23
C VAL A 168 9.26 -18.74 6.66
N ASP A 169 10.07 -19.09 7.66
CA ASP A 169 9.69 -18.92 9.07
C ASP A 169 9.63 -17.43 9.43
N TRP A 170 10.59 -16.64 8.97
CA TRP A 170 10.57 -15.20 9.11
C TRP A 170 9.41 -14.57 8.34
N GLN A 171 9.15 -15.01 7.10
CA GLN A 171 8.01 -14.53 6.33
C GLN A 171 6.68 -14.80 7.08
N ALA A 172 6.56 -15.93 7.76
CA ALA A 172 5.40 -16.23 8.59
C ALA A 172 5.37 -15.35 9.86
N ALA A 173 6.51 -15.18 10.52
CA ALA A 173 6.62 -14.42 11.78
C ALA A 173 6.26 -12.93 11.58
N VAL A 174 6.74 -12.28 10.51
CA VAL A 174 6.45 -10.87 10.24
C VAL A 174 5.00 -10.59 9.85
N ARG A 175 4.22 -11.62 9.53
CA ARG A 175 2.78 -11.48 9.28
C ARG A 175 1.94 -11.48 10.56
N ARG A 176 2.50 -11.91 11.70
CA ARG A 176 1.83 -11.98 12.99
C ARG A 176 1.73 -10.60 13.65
N THR A 177 0.75 -10.41 14.52
CA THR A 177 0.52 -9.13 15.21
C THR A 177 1.73 -8.64 15.99
N GLY A 178 2.54 -9.56 16.55
CA GLY A 178 3.77 -9.21 17.29
C GLY A 178 4.85 -8.52 16.45
N ALA A 179 4.76 -8.54 15.13
CA ALA A 179 5.68 -7.85 14.22
C ALA A 179 5.21 -6.44 13.82
N HIS A 180 4.07 -6.00 14.35
CA HIS A 180 3.44 -4.72 14.02
C HIS A 180 3.33 -3.82 15.23
N SER A 181 3.36 -2.51 14.99
CA SER A 181 3.15 -1.47 15.99
C SER A 181 1.66 -1.31 16.31
N THR A 182 1.09 -2.32 16.95
CA THR A 182 -0.32 -2.38 17.30
C THR A 182 -0.55 -3.09 18.64
N LEU A 183 -1.80 -3.09 19.10
CA LEU A 183 -2.20 -3.76 20.33
C LEU A 183 -2.29 -5.28 20.13
N ILE A 184 -1.64 -6.02 21.02
CA ILE A 184 -1.83 -7.47 21.15
C ILE A 184 -2.78 -7.74 22.30
N LEU A 185 -3.92 -8.36 22.03
CA LEU A 185 -4.91 -8.69 23.06
C LEU A 185 -4.79 -10.17 23.45
N ALA A 186 -4.51 -10.43 24.72
CA ALA A 186 -4.40 -11.77 25.27
C ALA A 186 -3.45 -12.73 24.50
N GLY A 187 -2.37 -12.19 23.93
CA GLY A 187 -1.40 -12.97 23.16
C GLY A 187 -1.91 -13.51 21.83
N ARG A 188 -3.03 -12.98 21.31
CA ARG A 188 -3.63 -13.41 20.05
C ARG A 188 -3.32 -12.45 18.93
N ASP A 189 -3.19 -13.00 17.72
CA ASP A 189 -3.15 -12.21 16.51
C ASP A 189 -4.49 -11.48 16.26
N SER A 190 -4.42 -10.30 15.67
CA SER A 190 -5.61 -9.52 15.23
C SER A 190 -6.32 -10.14 14.03
N SER A 191 -5.70 -11.12 13.38
CA SER A 191 -6.26 -11.85 12.24
C SER A 191 -6.03 -13.34 12.41
N THR A 192 -6.94 -14.16 11.88
CA THR A 192 -6.74 -15.59 11.71
C THR A 192 -6.13 -15.85 10.34
N PHE A 193 -5.31 -16.90 10.23
CA PHE A 193 -4.70 -17.28 8.97
C PHE A 193 -5.21 -18.65 8.52
N SER A 194 -5.58 -18.79 7.26
CA SER A 194 -5.69 -20.09 6.63
C SER A 194 -4.29 -20.64 6.36
N LEU A 195 -4.16 -21.96 6.42
CA LEU A 195 -2.90 -22.65 6.16
C LEU A 195 -3.05 -23.49 4.88
N ASN A 196 -1.96 -23.69 4.16
CA ASN A 196 -1.88 -24.70 3.10
C ASN A 196 -1.43 -26.04 3.70
N ASP A 197 -1.31 -27.09 2.85
CA ASP A 197 -0.88 -28.43 3.25
C ASP A 197 0.54 -28.47 3.84
N GLU A 198 1.36 -27.47 3.54
CA GLU A 198 2.72 -27.28 4.10
C GLU A 198 2.71 -26.42 5.38
N SER A 199 1.56 -26.15 5.97
CA SER A 199 1.36 -25.26 7.14
C SER A 199 1.86 -23.81 6.93
N ARG A 200 1.94 -23.36 5.69
CA ARG A 200 2.28 -21.97 5.38
C ARG A 200 1.07 -21.06 5.55
N LEU A 201 1.31 -19.88 6.08
CA LEU A 201 0.26 -18.85 6.20
C LEU A 201 -0.17 -18.39 4.81
N LEU A 202 -1.46 -18.56 4.50
CA LEU A 202 -2.09 -18.05 3.30
C LEU A 202 -2.83 -16.74 3.59
N SER A 203 -4.15 -16.79 3.50
CA SER A 203 -5.01 -15.63 3.66
C SER A 203 -5.12 -15.20 5.11
N ALA A 204 -5.03 -13.91 5.38
CA ALA A 204 -5.42 -13.33 6.66
C ALA A 204 -6.91 -12.97 6.63
N HIS A 205 -7.61 -13.33 7.70
CA HIS A 205 -9.00 -12.94 7.95
C HIS A 205 -8.99 -12.03 9.18
N GLY A 206 -9.03 -10.74 8.93
CA GLY A 206 -8.97 -9.70 9.94
C GLY A 206 -10.31 -9.40 10.58
N PRO A 207 -10.36 -8.41 11.48
CA PRO A 207 -11.61 -7.89 12.02
C PRO A 207 -12.51 -7.39 10.90
N GLU A 208 -13.81 -7.59 11.05
CA GLU A 208 -14.85 -7.12 10.15
C GLU A 208 -15.61 -5.93 10.77
N GLY A 209 -16.32 -5.15 9.97
CA GLY A 209 -17.14 -4.05 10.43
C GLY A 209 -16.33 -2.87 10.99
N ILE A 210 -15.11 -2.69 10.53
CA ILE A 210 -14.26 -1.57 10.96
C ILE A 210 -14.84 -0.26 10.41
N SER A 211 -15.05 0.70 11.29
CA SER A 211 -15.42 2.06 10.90
C SER A 211 -14.41 3.05 11.46
N ALA A 212 -13.92 3.94 10.61
CA ALA A 212 -13.05 5.03 11.01
C ALA A 212 -13.74 6.37 10.70
N LYS A 213 -13.84 7.24 11.69
CA LYS A 213 -14.38 8.60 11.53
C LYS A 213 -13.34 9.60 11.97
N ARG A 214 -13.16 10.65 11.19
CA ARG A 214 -12.38 11.81 11.60
C ARG A 214 -13.32 12.79 12.26
N LEU A 215 -13.06 13.09 13.52
CA LEU A 215 -13.74 14.18 14.21
C LEU A 215 -12.90 15.43 14.02
N GLU A 216 -13.48 16.48 13.44
CA GLU A 216 -12.87 17.80 13.43
C GLU A 216 -13.15 18.41 14.82
N GLU A 217 -12.10 18.66 15.60
CA GLU A 217 -12.25 19.54 16.76
C GLU A 217 -12.40 20.96 16.22
N GLY A 218 -13.52 21.60 16.60
CA GLY A 218 -13.85 22.97 16.24
C GLY A 218 -12.91 24.00 16.89
#